data_e116e08b5ec5b1ac443266140dfae44f
#
_entry.id   e116e08b5ec5b1ac443266140dfae44f
#
_cell.length_a   1.000
_cell.length_b   1.000
_cell.length_c   1.000
_cell.angle_alpha   90.00
_cell.angle_beta   90.00
_cell.angle_gamma   90.00
#
_symmetry.space_group_name_H-M   'P 1'
#
loop_
_entity.id
_entity.type
_entity.pdbx_description
1 polymer ?
#
loop_
_entity_poly.entity_id
_entity_poly.type
_entity_poly.pdbx_seq_one_letter_code
_entity_poly.pdbx_strand_id
1 'polypeptide(L)'
;MRELIEMFMENQSTRDVFLFRIACSACGREYGNKPVRFSKAGVIPQTPKKAALYQILYAQELQSARLSAIRDASEHLNYCPICKRLVCNRCFLICEDLDMCRQCASNLEETGTPVVPDILEIAI
;
A
#
# COMPACT_ATOMS: atom_id res chain seq x y z
N MET A 1 11.61 4.84 -3.73
CA MET A 1 10.28 4.21 -3.85
C MET A 1 9.40 4.42 -2.63
N ARG A 2 9.96 4.32 -1.44
CA ARG A 2 9.18 4.50 -0.19
C ARG A 2 8.49 5.87 -0.12
N GLU A 3 9.17 6.93 -0.53
CA GLU A 3 8.59 8.28 -0.54
C GLU A 3 7.37 8.38 -1.44
N LEU A 4 7.37 7.68 -2.58
CA LEU A 4 6.22 7.64 -3.49
C LEU A 4 5.06 6.87 -2.87
N ILE A 5 5.35 5.75 -2.19
CA ILE A 5 4.32 4.99 -1.49
C ILE A 5 3.68 5.86 -0.40
N GLU A 6 4.48 6.57 0.39
CA GLU A 6 3.99 7.46 1.43
C GLU A 6 3.14 8.60 0.85
N MET A 7 3.56 9.15 -0.29
CA MET A 7 2.86 10.25 -0.95
C MET A 7 1.48 9.84 -1.48
N PHE A 8 1.37 8.64 -2.07
CA PHE A 8 0.13 8.19 -2.72
C PHE A 8 -0.74 7.32 -1.84
N MET A 9 -0.28 6.95 -0.64
CA MET A 9 -1.08 6.16 0.28
C MET A 9 -2.22 6.98 0.85
N GLU A 10 -3.44 6.46 0.74
CA GLU A 10 -4.63 7.12 1.25
C GLU A 10 -4.93 6.65 2.67
N ASN A 11 -5.19 7.61 3.55
CA ASN A 11 -5.66 7.33 4.89
C ASN A 11 -7.19 7.20 4.86
N GLN A 12 -7.67 5.98 4.93
CA GLN A 12 -9.10 5.66 4.96
C GLN A 12 -9.57 5.31 6.37
N SER A 13 -8.79 5.70 7.37
CA SER A 13 -9.09 5.42 8.78
C SER A 13 -10.31 6.19 9.25
N THR A 14 -11.04 5.58 10.18
CA THR A 14 -12.13 6.20 10.90
C THR A 14 -11.72 6.42 12.35
N ARG A 15 -12.63 6.92 13.16
CA ARG A 15 -12.42 7.09 14.60
C ARG A 15 -12.14 5.76 15.31
N ASP A 16 -12.65 4.66 14.78
CA ASP A 16 -12.60 3.35 15.43
C ASP A 16 -11.70 2.34 14.73
N VAL A 17 -11.33 2.57 13.46
CA VAL A 17 -10.59 1.60 12.64
C VAL A 17 -9.51 2.31 11.84
N PHE A 18 -8.31 1.73 11.84
CA PHE A 18 -7.17 2.22 11.06
C PHE A 18 -7.06 1.45 9.76
N LEU A 19 -7.05 2.18 8.64
CA LEU A 19 -6.94 1.59 7.31
C LEU A 19 -6.20 2.55 6.38
N PHE A 20 -5.15 2.04 5.73
CA PHE A 20 -4.40 2.77 4.71
C PHE A 20 -4.37 1.93 3.45
N ARG A 21 -4.57 2.56 2.29
CA ARG A 21 -4.63 1.87 1.00
C ARG A 21 -3.88 2.64 -0.07
N ILE A 22 -3.26 1.90 -0.98
CA ILE A 22 -2.65 2.42 -2.19
C ILE A 22 -2.94 1.45 -3.33
N ALA A 23 -3.32 1.97 -4.49
CA ALA A 23 -3.69 1.16 -5.64
C ALA A 23 -2.54 1.05 -6.65
N CYS A 24 -2.44 -0.10 -7.30
CA CYS A 24 -1.62 -0.24 -8.49
C CYS A 24 -2.13 0.71 -9.57
N SER A 25 -1.25 1.54 -10.14
CA SER A 25 -1.62 2.51 -11.17
C SER A 25 -2.09 1.86 -12.47
N ALA A 26 -1.75 0.59 -12.70
CA ALA A 26 -2.11 -0.11 -13.93
C ALA A 26 -3.42 -0.90 -13.79
N CYS A 27 -3.58 -1.70 -12.75
CA CYS A 27 -4.74 -2.60 -12.62
C CYS A 27 -5.72 -2.21 -11.50
N GLY A 28 -5.37 -1.25 -10.65
CA GLY A 28 -6.24 -0.78 -9.57
C GLY A 28 -6.29 -1.66 -8.34
N ARG A 29 -5.56 -2.76 -8.29
CA ARG A 29 -5.52 -3.63 -7.11
C ARG A 29 -4.94 -2.87 -5.93
N GLU A 30 -5.58 -2.99 -4.76
CA GLU A 30 -5.21 -2.23 -3.58
C GLU A 30 -4.33 -3.04 -2.63
N TYR A 31 -3.42 -2.33 -1.96
CA TYR A 31 -2.50 -2.86 -0.97
C TYR A 31 -2.50 -1.95 0.26
N GLY A 32 -2.08 -2.48 1.39
CA GLY A 32 -2.03 -1.74 2.63
C GLY A 32 -2.19 -2.66 3.84
N ASN A 33 -2.52 -2.11 5.00
CA ASN A 33 -2.73 -2.91 6.19
C ASN A 33 -4.12 -3.54 6.19
N LYS A 34 -4.29 -4.62 6.94
CA LYS A 34 -5.61 -5.14 7.28
C LYS A 34 -6.27 -4.15 8.25
N PRO A 35 -7.60 -3.97 8.21
CA PRO A 35 -8.27 -3.07 9.16
C PRO A 35 -7.91 -3.43 10.60
N VAL A 36 -7.48 -2.42 11.36
CA VAL A 36 -7.09 -2.57 12.77
C VAL A 36 -7.99 -1.70 13.62
N ARG A 37 -8.68 -2.31 14.57
CA ARG A 37 -9.55 -1.57 15.48
C ARG A 37 -8.72 -0.79 16.51
N PHE A 38 -9.09 0.48 16.75
CA PHE A 38 -8.51 1.28 17.80
C PHE A 38 -8.74 0.58 19.16
N SER A 39 -7.70 0.49 19.99
CA SER A 39 -7.78 -0.21 21.27
C SER A 39 -8.81 0.40 22.24
N LYS A 40 -9.11 1.68 22.09
CA LYS A 40 -10.11 2.39 22.89
C LYS A 40 -11.39 2.71 22.12
N ALA A 41 -11.63 2.03 21.01
CA ALA A 41 -12.85 2.21 20.22
C ALA A 41 -14.10 1.93 21.07
N GLY A 42 -15.06 2.87 21.04
CA GLY A 42 -16.29 2.76 21.81
C GLY A 42 -16.15 3.10 23.30
N VAL A 43 -14.96 3.42 23.77
CA VAL A 43 -14.73 3.81 25.17
C VAL A 43 -14.79 5.32 25.30
N ILE A 44 -15.67 5.81 26.19
CA ILE A 44 -15.79 7.24 26.44
C ILE A 44 -14.84 7.62 27.57
N PRO A 45 -13.89 8.56 27.33
CA PRO A 45 -12.99 8.98 28.41
C PRO A 45 -13.75 9.69 29.52
N GLN A 46 -13.49 9.31 30.77
CA GLN A 46 -14.23 9.82 31.93
C GLN A 46 -13.68 11.13 32.46
N THR A 47 -12.48 11.51 32.09
CA THR A 47 -11.81 12.73 32.54
C THR A 47 -11.08 13.39 31.36
N PRO A 48 -10.80 14.72 31.44
CA PRO A 48 -9.98 15.39 30.42
C PRO A 48 -8.57 14.77 30.29
N LYS A 49 -8.00 14.28 31.38
CA LYS A 49 -6.70 13.61 31.37
C LYS A 49 -6.75 12.32 30.57
N LYS A 50 -7.80 11.51 30.76
CA LYS A 50 -8.00 10.28 29.96
C LYS A 50 -8.28 10.58 28.50
N ALA A 51 -9.01 11.65 28.21
CA ALA A 51 -9.25 12.08 26.83
C ALA A 51 -7.94 12.41 26.11
N ALA A 52 -7.05 13.14 26.79
CA ALA A 52 -5.73 13.46 26.24
C ALA A 52 -4.89 12.19 26.03
N LEU A 53 -4.94 11.25 26.96
CA LEU A 53 -4.25 9.96 26.84
C LEU A 53 -4.77 9.16 25.64
N TYR A 54 -6.08 9.13 25.43
CA TYR A 54 -6.69 8.39 24.31
C TYR A 54 -6.27 9.01 22.96
N GLN A 55 -6.11 10.34 22.89
CA GLN A 55 -5.60 10.98 21.68
C GLN A 55 -4.15 10.55 21.38
N ILE A 56 -3.31 10.43 22.40
CA ILE A 56 -1.94 9.96 22.25
C ILE A 56 -1.92 8.51 21.75
N LEU A 57 -2.74 7.65 22.36
CA LEU A 57 -2.87 6.25 21.93
C LEU A 57 -3.36 6.14 20.49
N TYR A 58 -4.33 6.95 20.11
CA TYR A 58 -4.84 6.97 18.74
C TYR A 58 -3.72 7.30 17.75
N ALA A 59 -2.96 8.35 18.02
CA ALA A 59 -1.85 8.75 17.15
C ALA A 59 -0.78 7.66 17.02
N GLN A 60 -0.44 6.99 18.12
CA GLN A 60 0.54 5.90 18.11
C GLN A 60 0.04 4.70 17.32
N GLU A 61 -1.20 4.29 17.52
CA GLU A 61 -1.78 3.14 16.83
C GLU A 61 -2.01 3.44 15.35
N LEU A 62 -2.40 4.67 15.03
CA LEU A 62 -2.53 5.13 13.64
C LEU A 62 -1.18 5.02 12.92
N GLN A 63 -0.10 5.49 13.54
CA GLN A 63 1.24 5.44 12.97
C GLN A 63 1.71 4.00 12.78
N SER A 64 1.42 3.11 13.72
CA SER A 64 1.75 1.68 13.58
C SER A 64 1.03 1.05 12.39
N ALA A 65 -0.24 1.36 12.21
CA ALA A 65 -1.02 0.87 11.07
C ALA A 65 -0.45 1.42 9.75
N ARG A 66 -0.08 2.70 9.73
CA ARG A 66 0.51 3.33 8.55
C ARG A 66 1.82 2.65 8.15
N LEU A 67 2.70 2.38 9.11
CA LEU A 67 3.98 1.71 8.84
C LEU A 67 3.76 0.27 8.33
N SER A 68 2.78 -0.42 8.88
CA SER A 68 2.40 -1.76 8.39
C SER A 68 1.89 -1.71 6.95
N ALA A 69 1.09 -0.71 6.62
CA ALA A 69 0.58 -0.52 5.27
C ALA A 69 1.70 -0.21 4.27
N ILE A 70 2.65 0.63 4.65
CA ILE A 70 3.82 0.97 3.82
C ILE A 70 4.66 -0.29 3.57
N ARG A 71 4.84 -1.12 4.59
CA ARG A 71 5.58 -2.38 4.45
C ARG A 71 4.89 -3.33 3.48
N ASP A 72 3.58 -3.51 3.61
CA ASP A 72 2.81 -4.35 2.68
C ASP A 72 2.90 -3.82 1.25
N ALA A 73 2.68 -2.53 1.06
CA ALA A 73 2.77 -1.90 -0.26
C ALA A 73 4.17 -2.06 -0.87
N SER A 74 5.22 -1.92 -0.06
CA SER A 74 6.61 -2.05 -0.52
C SER A 74 6.92 -3.46 -1.03
N GLU A 75 6.25 -4.48 -0.50
CA GLU A 75 6.42 -5.87 -0.92
C GLU A 75 5.67 -6.18 -2.23
N HIS A 76 4.65 -5.38 -2.58
CA HIS A 76 3.76 -5.67 -3.70
C HIS A 76 3.84 -4.67 -4.85
N LEU A 77 4.46 -3.52 -4.65
CA LEU A 77 4.54 -2.47 -5.66
C LEU A 77 5.97 -2.28 -6.16
N ASN A 78 6.06 -1.90 -7.44
CA ASN A 78 7.33 -1.64 -8.12
C ASN A 78 7.23 -0.28 -8.81
N TYR A 79 8.36 0.42 -8.85
CA TYR A 79 8.47 1.71 -9.54
C TYR A 79 8.90 1.49 -10.98
N CYS A 80 8.07 1.93 -11.93
CA CYS A 80 8.43 1.88 -13.34
C CYS A 80 9.27 3.13 -13.68
N PRO A 81 10.54 2.97 -14.09
CA PRO A 81 11.41 4.12 -14.37
C PRO A 81 11.02 4.88 -15.63
N ILE A 82 10.24 4.26 -16.51
CA ILE A 82 9.82 4.89 -17.78
C ILE A 82 8.66 5.86 -17.53
N CYS A 83 7.55 5.37 -16.97
CA CYS A 83 6.35 6.20 -16.74
C CYS A 83 6.28 6.76 -15.32
N LYS A 84 7.20 6.37 -14.43
CA LYS A 84 7.31 6.87 -13.05
C LYS A 84 6.07 6.57 -12.19
N ARG A 85 5.37 5.47 -12.50
CA ARG A 85 4.21 5.03 -11.73
C ARG A 85 4.55 3.83 -10.85
N LEU A 86 3.76 3.64 -9.80
CA LEU A 86 3.84 2.44 -8.95
C LEU A 86 2.87 1.40 -9.49
N VAL A 87 3.37 0.22 -9.81
CA VAL A 87 2.56 -0.89 -10.32
C VAL A 87 2.84 -2.16 -9.52
N CYS A 88 1.83 -3.03 -9.43
CA CYS A 88 1.97 -4.27 -8.64
C CYS A 88 2.86 -5.30 -9.34
N ASN A 89 3.17 -6.37 -8.61
CA ASN A 89 4.07 -7.43 -9.09
C ASN A 89 3.56 -8.13 -10.35
N ARG A 90 2.27 -8.09 -10.63
CA ARG A 90 1.71 -8.66 -11.86
C ARG A 90 1.80 -7.72 -13.06
N CYS A 91 1.88 -6.41 -12.78
CA CYS A 91 1.92 -5.37 -13.81
C CYS A 91 3.34 -4.90 -14.12
N PHE A 92 4.35 -5.46 -13.44
CA PHE A 92 5.75 -5.11 -13.62
C PHE A 92 6.51 -6.28 -14.22
N LEU A 93 7.24 -6.02 -15.31
CA LEU A 93 7.96 -7.05 -16.03
C LEU A 93 9.47 -6.95 -15.79
N ILE A 94 10.06 -8.10 -15.54
CA ILE A 94 11.51 -8.26 -15.51
C ILE A 94 11.96 -8.48 -16.95
N CYS A 95 12.61 -7.48 -17.51
CA CYS A 95 13.11 -7.49 -18.89
C CYS A 95 14.63 -7.65 -18.91
N GLU A 96 15.20 -7.82 -20.11
CA GLU A 96 16.63 -8.06 -20.24
C GLU A 96 17.48 -6.85 -19.83
N ASP A 97 17.15 -5.67 -20.36
CA ASP A 97 17.97 -4.47 -20.13
C ASP A 97 17.42 -3.58 -19.01
N LEU A 98 16.10 -3.41 -18.94
CA LEU A 98 15.47 -2.50 -17.99
C LEU A 98 14.09 -3.02 -17.64
N ASP A 99 13.85 -3.21 -16.36
CA ASP A 99 12.54 -3.64 -15.86
C ASP A 99 11.55 -2.49 -15.98
N MET A 100 10.32 -2.79 -16.40
CA MET A 100 9.29 -1.77 -16.63
C MET A 100 7.89 -2.34 -16.49
N CYS A 101 6.88 -1.47 -16.41
CA CYS A 101 5.50 -1.92 -16.35
C CYS A 101 5.05 -2.50 -17.71
N ARG A 102 3.97 -3.29 -17.70
CA ARG A 102 3.44 -3.92 -18.92
C ARG A 102 3.09 -2.90 -20.01
N GLN A 103 2.53 -1.76 -19.62
CA GLN A 103 2.14 -0.70 -20.55
C GLN A 103 3.36 -0.14 -21.29
N CYS A 104 4.44 0.17 -20.56
CA CYS A 104 5.67 0.69 -21.16
C CYS A 104 6.34 -0.38 -22.04
N ALA A 105 6.35 -1.64 -21.57
CA ALA A 105 6.91 -2.74 -22.36
C ALA A 105 6.17 -2.90 -23.68
N SER A 106 4.84 -2.83 -23.66
CA SER A 106 4.02 -2.89 -24.87
C SER A 106 4.34 -1.73 -25.81
N ASN A 107 4.44 -0.51 -25.28
CA ASN A 107 4.73 0.67 -26.10
C ASN A 107 6.11 0.64 -26.72
N LEU A 108 7.09 0.00 -26.04
CA LEU A 108 8.48 -0.07 -26.51
C LEU A 108 8.79 -1.41 -27.19
N GLU A 109 7.80 -2.26 -27.38
CA GLU A 109 7.94 -3.57 -27.98
C GLU A 109 8.95 -4.46 -27.24
N GLU A 110 9.03 -4.29 -25.92
CA GLU A 110 9.89 -5.10 -25.04
C GLU A 110 9.12 -6.30 -24.51
N THR A 111 9.84 -7.37 -24.21
CA THR A 111 9.25 -8.57 -23.61
C THR A 111 9.92 -8.85 -22.26
N GLY A 112 9.14 -9.43 -21.35
CA GLY A 112 9.64 -9.75 -20.02
C GLY A 112 8.70 -10.69 -19.29
N THR A 113 9.12 -11.07 -18.08
CA THR A 113 8.37 -11.97 -17.22
C THR A 113 7.84 -11.18 -16.02
N PRO A 114 6.54 -11.27 -15.68
CA PRO A 114 6.02 -10.58 -14.51
C PRO A 114 6.69 -11.07 -13.23
N VAL A 115 6.84 -10.17 -12.25
CA VAL A 115 7.41 -10.49 -10.94
C VAL A 115 6.62 -11.62 -10.30
N VAL A 116 5.27 -11.53 -10.37
CA VAL A 116 4.37 -12.61 -9.95
C VAL A 116 3.50 -12.98 -11.14
N PRO A 117 3.59 -14.22 -11.65
CA PRO A 117 2.74 -14.67 -12.76
C PRO A 117 1.27 -14.72 -12.36
N ASP A 118 0.38 -14.36 -13.29
CA ASP A 118 -1.07 -14.39 -13.06
C ASP A 118 -1.57 -15.78 -12.68
N ILE A 119 -0.97 -16.82 -13.25
CA ILE A 119 -1.37 -18.21 -13.00
C ILE A 119 -1.19 -18.63 -11.54
N LEU A 120 -0.22 -18.06 -10.82
CA LEU A 120 -0.01 -18.38 -9.41
C LEU A 120 -1.14 -17.86 -8.53
N GLU A 121 -1.78 -16.78 -8.90
CA GLU A 121 -2.92 -16.26 -8.16
C GLU A 121 -4.19 -17.06 -8.41
N ILE A 122 -4.34 -17.60 -9.60
CA ILE A 122 -5.47 -18.46 -9.96
C ILE A 122 -5.40 -19.79 -9.18
N ALA A 123 -4.19 -20.28 -8.92
CA ALA A 123 -3.95 -21.54 -8.21
C ALA A 123 -4.18 -21.42 -6.70
N ILE A 124 -4.27 -20.25 -6.16
CA ILE A 124 -4.51 -19.97 -4.74
C ILE A 124 -5.98 -19.69 -4.50
#